data_cc821f69c63b8c83cf116293619bd54d
#
_entry.id   cc821f69c63b8c83cf116293619bd54d
#
_cell.length_a   1.000
_cell.length_b   1.000
_cell.length_c   1.000
_cell.angle_alpha   90.00
_cell.angle_beta   90.00
_cell.angle_gamma   90.00
#
_symmetry.space_group_name_H-M   'P 1'
#
loop_
_entity.id
_entity.type
_entity.pdbx_description
1 polymer ?
#
loop_
_entity_poly.entity_id
_entity_poly.type
_entity_poly.pdbx_seq_one_letter_code
_entity_poly.pdbx_strand_id
1 'polypeptide(L)'
;MLFPMSRNPEEPVYNRIEEVRAALGLSRQELADKAGVHYQTIGYLEREEYSPSLVLALRIAKSLNKEVSELFSLTPFKKGK
;
A
#
# COMPACT_ATOMS: atom_id res chain seq x y z
N MET A 1 16.78 20.48 -11.84
CA MET A 1 16.38 20.04 -12.20
C MET A 1 15.37 19.67 -12.22
N LEU A 2 15.00 19.46 -12.55
CA LEU A 2 14.12 19.14 -12.68
C LEU A 2 13.64 18.14 -12.89
N PHE A 3 13.13 17.72 -12.86
CA PHE A 3 12.65 16.74 -13.01
C PHE A 3 11.76 16.54 -13.61
N PRO A 4 11.62 16.03 -14.02
CA PRO A 4 10.79 15.66 -14.85
C PRO A 4 9.67 15.18 -14.53
N MET A 5 9.19 15.45 -14.58
CA MET A 5 8.30 15.03 -14.27
C MET A 5 7.58 14.43 -15.05
N SER A 6 7.49 14.21 -15.53
CA SER A 6 6.76 13.68 -16.19
C SER A 6 6.45 12.61 -16.19
N ARG A 7 6.65 12.32 -15.94
CA ARG A 7 6.44 11.33 -15.93
C ARG A 7 5.48 10.68 -16.11
N ASN A 8 5.49 9.79 -15.77
CA ASN A 8 4.37 8.93 -16.03
C ASN A 8 3.52 8.80 -14.78
N PRO A 9 2.55 9.69 -14.64
CA PRO A 9 1.77 9.71 -13.40
C PRO A 9 0.91 8.48 -13.23
N GLU A 10 0.74 7.68 -14.27
CA GLU A 10 -0.05 6.47 -14.17
C GLU A 10 0.77 5.24 -13.87
N GLU A 11 2.04 5.40 -13.61
CA GLU A 11 2.83 4.23 -13.27
C GLU A 11 2.23 3.58 -12.04
N PRO A 12 1.87 2.30 -12.11
CA PRO A 12 1.21 1.66 -10.98
C PRO A 12 2.17 1.35 -9.86
N VAL A 13 1.64 1.38 -8.65
CA VAL A 13 2.37 0.90 -7.49
C VAL A 13 1.67 -0.37 -7.04
N TYR A 14 2.38 -1.47 -7.08
CA TYR A 14 1.84 -2.75 -6.66
C TYR A 14 2.02 -2.92 -5.17
N ASN A 15 1.15 -3.69 -4.54
CA ASN A 15 1.24 -3.87 -3.10
C ASN A 15 0.78 -5.26 -2.69
N ARG A 16 1.13 -5.62 -1.45
CA ARG A 16 0.63 -6.85 -0.85
C ARG A 16 -0.06 -6.57 0.47
N ILE A 17 -0.75 -5.43 0.52
CA ILE A 17 -1.46 -5.04 1.75
C ILE A 17 -2.49 -6.10 2.12
N GLU A 18 -3.32 -6.51 1.15
CA GLU A 18 -4.36 -7.47 1.44
C GLU A 18 -3.79 -8.80 1.94
N GLU A 19 -2.74 -9.26 1.28
CA GLU A 19 -2.10 -10.52 1.65
C GLU A 19 -1.59 -10.48 3.09
N VAL A 20 -0.86 -9.42 3.43
CA VAL A 20 -0.27 -9.30 4.76
C VAL A 20 -1.36 -9.05 5.80
N ARG A 21 -2.32 -8.21 5.47
CA ARG A 21 -3.44 -7.93 6.37
C ARG A 21 -4.18 -9.22 6.72
N ALA A 22 -4.48 -10.00 5.68
CA ALA A 22 -5.21 -11.25 5.88
C ALA A 22 -4.40 -12.24 6.71
N ALA A 23 -3.10 -12.31 6.47
CA ALA A 23 -2.24 -13.21 7.22
C ALA A 23 -2.20 -12.84 8.71
N LEU A 24 -2.41 -11.57 9.02
CA LEU A 24 -2.44 -11.10 10.40
C LEU A 24 -3.84 -11.18 11.00
N GLY A 25 -4.82 -11.59 10.22
CA GLY A 25 -6.19 -11.68 10.70
C GLY A 25 -6.88 -10.35 10.88
N LEU A 26 -6.43 -9.31 10.17
CA LEU A 26 -6.99 -7.98 10.30
C LEU A 26 -8.02 -7.72 9.21
N SER A 27 -9.14 -7.10 9.60
CA SER A 27 -10.09 -6.60 8.62
C SER A 27 -9.57 -5.29 8.05
N ARG A 28 -10.18 -4.85 6.94
CA ARG A 28 -9.86 -3.54 6.39
C ARG A 28 -10.12 -2.44 7.41
N GLN A 29 -11.23 -2.56 8.15
CA GLN A 29 -11.56 -1.56 9.16
C GLN A 29 -10.50 -1.52 10.25
N GLU A 30 -10.03 -2.68 10.69
CA GLU A 30 -9.01 -2.72 11.72
C GLU A 30 -7.71 -2.10 11.24
N LEU A 31 -7.31 -2.39 10.01
CA LEU A 31 -6.11 -1.76 9.46
C LEU A 31 -6.29 -0.26 9.31
N ALA A 32 -7.47 0.16 8.82
CA ALA A 32 -7.75 1.57 8.67
C ALA A 32 -7.66 2.30 10.00
N ASP A 33 -8.21 1.71 11.05
CA ASP A 33 -8.15 2.30 12.38
C ASP A 33 -6.69 2.45 12.84
N LYS A 34 -5.88 1.42 12.61
CA LYS A 34 -4.47 1.48 12.99
C LYS A 34 -3.71 2.54 12.20
N ALA A 35 -4.02 2.67 10.94
CA ALA A 35 -3.29 3.59 10.07
C ALA A 35 -3.87 4.99 10.10
N GLY A 36 -5.02 5.18 10.74
CA GLY A 36 -5.62 6.50 10.88
C GLY A 36 -6.27 6.99 9.59
N VAL A 37 -6.87 6.10 8.83
CA VAL A 37 -7.53 6.46 7.57
C VAL A 37 -8.89 5.79 7.50
N HIS A 38 -9.67 6.18 6.51
CA HIS A 38 -10.98 5.59 6.27
C HIS A 38 -10.80 4.21 5.65
N TYR A 39 -11.68 3.26 6.01
CA TYR A 39 -11.51 1.91 5.50
C TYR A 39 -11.64 1.83 3.98
N GLN A 40 -12.38 2.75 3.36
CA GLN A 40 -12.48 2.77 1.91
C GLN A 40 -11.13 3.06 1.27
N THR A 41 -10.31 3.85 1.94
CA THR A 41 -8.97 4.12 1.44
C THR A 41 -8.15 2.83 1.35
N ILE A 42 -8.29 1.98 2.37
CA ILE A 42 -7.59 0.69 2.34
C ILE A 42 -8.05 -0.13 1.13
N GLY A 43 -9.36 -0.14 0.87
CA GLY A 43 -9.87 -0.87 -0.28
C GLY A 43 -9.31 -0.36 -1.60
N TYR A 44 -9.27 0.96 -1.77
CA TYR A 44 -8.72 1.54 -3.00
C TYR A 44 -7.25 1.19 -3.17
N LEU A 45 -6.48 1.22 -2.07
CA LEU A 45 -5.07 0.86 -2.13
C LEU A 45 -4.89 -0.60 -2.52
N GLU A 46 -5.66 -1.48 -1.91
CA GLU A 46 -5.52 -2.91 -2.18
C GLU A 46 -5.82 -3.25 -3.63
N ARG A 47 -6.74 -2.49 -4.23
CA ARG A 47 -7.09 -2.71 -5.63
C ARG A 47 -6.19 -1.93 -6.58
N GLU A 48 -5.22 -1.23 -6.03
CA GLU A 48 -4.26 -0.45 -6.83
C GLU A 48 -4.93 0.67 -7.62
N GLU A 49 -6.04 1.19 -7.07
CA GLU A 49 -6.76 2.28 -7.69
C GLU A 49 -6.29 3.64 -7.18
N TYR A 50 -5.31 3.63 -6.30
CA TYR A 50 -4.89 4.84 -5.62
C TYR A 50 -3.47 4.60 -5.09
N SER A 51 -2.57 5.52 -5.39
CA SER A 51 -1.21 5.44 -4.89
C SER A 51 -1.12 6.23 -3.60
N PRO A 52 -0.59 5.64 -2.54
CA PRO A 52 -0.55 6.34 -1.26
C PRO A 52 0.52 7.42 -1.27
N SER A 53 0.30 8.45 -0.44
CA SER A 53 1.38 9.36 -0.12
C SER A 53 2.44 8.58 0.66
N LEU A 54 3.64 9.14 0.73
CA LEU A 54 4.69 8.48 1.50
C LEU A 54 4.28 8.34 2.97
N VAL A 55 3.64 9.37 3.52
CA VAL A 55 3.21 9.31 4.91
C VAL A 55 2.24 8.14 5.11
N LEU A 56 1.28 8.01 4.22
CA LEU A 56 0.30 6.92 4.35
C LEU A 56 0.97 5.57 4.19
N ALA A 57 1.89 5.44 3.24
CA ALA A 57 2.61 4.19 3.03
C ALA A 57 3.38 3.79 4.30
N LEU A 58 4.03 4.77 4.93
CA LEU A 58 4.78 4.50 6.15
C LEU A 58 3.87 4.10 7.29
N ARG A 59 2.69 4.75 7.40
CA ARG A 59 1.73 4.39 8.45
C ARG A 59 1.21 2.97 8.27
N ILE A 60 0.91 2.60 7.04
CA ILE A 60 0.41 1.25 6.76
C ILE A 60 1.49 0.22 7.07
N ALA A 61 2.73 0.49 6.65
CA ALA A 61 3.82 -0.42 6.92
C ALA A 61 4.00 -0.62 8.41
N LYS A 62 3.95 0.47 9.16
CA LYS A 62 4.08 0.37 10.62
C LYS A 62 2.92 -0.42 11.21
N SER A 63 1.70 -0.19 10.72
CA SER A 63 0.52 -0.88 11.22
C SER A 63 0.60 -2.38 10.98
N LEU A 64 1.26 -2.79 9.92
CA LEU A 64 1.41 -4.19 9.56
C LEU A 64 2.74 -4.78 10.02
N ASN A 65 3.57 -3.97 10.67
CA ASN A 65 4.88 -4.37 11.16
C ASN A 65 5.76 -4.87 10.02
N LYS A 66 5.77 -4.12 8.92
CA LYS A 66 6.55 -4.45 7.73
C LYS A 66 7.31 -3.21 7.28
N GLU A 67 8.35 -3.45 6.48
CA GLU A 67 9.01 -2.35 5.81
C GLU A 67 8.18 -1.93 4.60
N VAL A 68 8.28 -0.66 4.22
CA VAL A 68 7.58 -0.18 3.05
C VAL A 68 7.94 -1.00 1.81
N SER A 69 9.21 -1.35 1.68
CA SER A 69 9.67 -2.10 0.52
C SER A 69 9.14 -3.53 0.48
N GLU A 70 8.64 -4.03 1.61
CA GLU A 70 8.00 -5.35 1.62
C GLU A 70 6.55 -5.28 1.18
N LEU A 71 5.95 -4.09 1.24
CA LEU A 71 4.53 -3.93 0.97
C LEU A 71 4.25 -3.30 -0.39
N PHE A 72 5.15 -2.46 -0.89
CA PHE A 72 4.92 -1.69 -2.10
C PHE A 72 6.06 -1.87 -3.08
N SER A 73 5.75 -1.88 -4.37
CA SER A 73 6.77 -2.08 -5.39
C SER A 73 6.30 -1.46 -6.70
N LEU A 74 7.26 -1.06 -7.50
CA LEU A 74 6.97 -0.60 -8.86
C LEU A 74 6.87 -1.76 -9.84
N THR A 75 7.18 -2.97 -9.38
CA THR A 75 7.03 -4.16 -10.21
C THR A 75 6.09 -5.13 -9.48
N PRO A 76 5.37 -5.97 -10.24
CA PRO A 76 4.46 -6.91 -9.60
C PRO A 76 5.20 -7.84 -8.65
N PHE A 77 4.57 -8.14 -7.52
CA PHE A 77 5.11 -9.12 -6.59
C PHE A 77 4.93 -10.52 -7.17
N LYS A 78 5.89 -11.39 -6.89
CA LYS A 78 5.73 -12.77 -7.27
C LYS A 78 4.71 -13.43 -6.39
N LYS A 79 3.84 -14.22 -7.00
CA LYS A 79 2.96 -15.06 -6.22
C LYS A 79 3.77 -16.20 -5.66
N GLY A 80 3.54 -16.57 -4.52
CA GLY A 80 4.25 -17.60 -3.86
C GLY A 80 4.28 -18.87 -4.63
N LYS A 81 4.56 -19.38 -4.88
CA LYS A 81 4.60 -20.31 -5.35
C LYS A 81 4.51 -20.71 -5.40
#